data_403fffdec1c09859fd3f72d75156f891
#
_entry.id   403fffdec1c09859fd3f72d75156f891
#
_cell.length_a   1.000
_cell.length_b   1.000
_cell.length_c   1.000
_cell.angle_alpha   90.00
_cell.angle_beta   90.00
_cell.angle_gamma   90.00
#
_symmetry.space_group_name_H-M   'P 1'
#
loop_
_entity.id
_entity.type
_entity.pdbx_description
1 polymer ?
#
loop_
_entity_poly.entity_id
_entity_poly.type
_entity_poly.pdbx_seq_one_letter_code
_entity_poly.pdbx_strand_id
1 'polypeptide(L)'
;MTKQQKSQGFGILLDEINNAIEGQITEKLLEAKKEIQAEFDKIHSQQPTVVIQGRKKTEIKGLKHKQLDTLLKVVGIDQNALLVGSAGSGKTKAGQQVAEALKLDFYAISVGSQTSKSDILGYMDANGKYVQTEFRKAYEKVWVRNNENI
;
A
#
# COMPACT_ATOMS: atom_id res chain seq x y z
N MET A 1 26.77 -38.58 -49.26
CA MET A 1 26.40 -37.63 -48.19
C MET A 1 27.13 -38.02 -46.92
N THR A 2 28.09 -37.21 -46.52
CA THR A 2 29.02 -37.48 -45.39
C THR A 2 28.31 -37.26 -44.07
N LYS A 3 28.67 -38.02 -43.01
CA LYS A 3 28.11 -37.91 -41.63
C LYS A 3 28.08 -36.46 -41.09
N GLN A 4 29.00 -35.58 -41.52
CA GLN A 4 29.09 -34.20 -41.14
C GLN A 4 27.91 -33.32 -41.71
N GLN A 5 27.46 -33.61 -42.91
CA GLN A 5 26.31 -32.83 -43.50
C GLN A 5 24.99 -33.14 -42.82
N LYS A 6 24.78 -34.37 -42.31
CA LYS A 6 23.58 -34.72 -41.52
C LYS A 6 23.57 -34.07 -40.16
N SER A 7 24.73 -33.89 -39.50
CA SER A 7 24.87 -33.26 -38.19
C SER A 7 24.56 -31.74 -38.26
N GLN A 8 25.05 -31.06 -39.32
CA GLN A 8 24.75 -29.63 -39.53
C GLN A 8 23.28 -29.35 -39.83
N GLY A 9 22.62 -30.20 -40.65
CA GLY A 9 21.19 -30.05 -40.95
C GLY A 9 20.30 -30.26 -39.69
N PHE A 10 20.69 -31.17 -38.78
CA PHE A 10 19.96 -31.42 -37.56
C PHE A 10 20.11 -30.27 -36.54
N GLY A 11 21.25 -29.59 -36.47
CA GLY A 11 21.47 -28.39 -35.66
C GLY A 11 20.60 -27.24 -36.08
N ILE A 12 20.56 -26.96 -37.39
CA ILE A 12 19.68 -25.85 -37.95
C ILE A 12 18.21 -26.11 -37.67
N LEU A 13 17.75 -27.37 -37.78
CA LEU A 13 16.37 -27.73 -37.51
C LEU A 13 15.99 -27.59 -36.04
N LEU A 14 16.91 -27.90 -35.13
CA LEU A 14 16.73 -27.67 -33.69
C LEU A 14 16.65 -26.21 -33.32
N ASP A 15 17.50 -25.37 -33.94
CA ASP A 15 17.47 -23.93 -33.71
C ASP A 15 16.18 -23.29 -34.23
N GLU A 16 15.68 -23.73 -35.40
CA GLU A 16 14.39 -23.28 -35.93
C GLU A 16 13.22 -23.69 -35.03
N ILE A 17 13.21 -24.93 -34.52
CA ILE A 17 12.19 -25.41 -33.57
C ILE A 17 12.24 -24.62 -32.27
N ASN A 18 13.43 -24.39 -31.71
CA ASN A 18 13.57 -23.60 -30.47
C ASN A 18 13.09 -22.17 -30.64
N ASN A 19 13.45 -21.52 -31.73
CA ASN A 19 12.99 -20.16 -32.05
C ASN A 19 11.47 -20.08 -32.23
N ALA A 20 10.85 -21.08 -32.87
CA ALA A 20 9.41 -21.17 -33.02
C ALA A 20 8.68 -21.38 -31.69
N ILE A 21 9.26 -22.22 -30.81
CA ILE A 21 8.72 -22.48 -29.46
C ILE A 21 8.86 -21.23 -28.57
N GLU A 22 10.01 -20.57 -28.60
CA GLU A 22 10.22 -19.32 -27.84
C GLU A 22 9.27 -18.20 -28.31
N GLY A 23 9.05 -18.09 -29.61
CA GLY A 23 8.08 -17.16 -30.17
C GLY A 23 6.66 -17.41 -29.67
N GLN A 24 6.18 -18.66 -29.74
CA GLN A 24 4.86 -19.05 -29.25
C GLN A 24 4.69 -18.88 -27.72
N ILE A 25 5.73 -19.20 -26.96
CA ILE A 25 5.71 -19.02 -25.50
C ILE A 25 5.62 -17.52 -25.16
N THR A 26 6.40 -16.68 -25.85
CA THR A 26 6.41 -15.25 -25.61
C THR A 26 5.07 -14.59 -25.96
N GLU A 27 4.44 -15.02 -27.05
CA GLU A 27 3.13 -14.54 -27.46
C GLU A 27 2.04 -14.93 -26.46
N LYS A 28 1.98 -16.18 -26.05
CA LYS A 28 1.05 -16.67 -25.01
C LYS A 28 1.25 -16.00 -23.66
N LEU A 29 2.50 -15.73 -23.28
CA LEU A 29 2.83 -15.01 -22.04
C LEU A 29 2.35 -13.56 -22.09
N LEU A 30 2.45 -12.92 -23.26
CA LEU A 30 1.97 -11.55 -23.48
C LEU A 30 0.45 -11.47 -23.42
N GLU A 31 -0.25 -12.45 -24.05
CA GLU A 31 -1.71 -12.57 -23.97
C GLU A 31 -2.21 -12.80 -22.54
N ALA A 32 -1.63 -13.78 -21.85
CA ALA A 32 -1.96 -14.05 -20.44
C ALA A 32 -1.72 -12.82 -19.55
N LYS A 33 -0.64 -12.07 -19.80
CA LYS A 33 -0.35 -10.84 -19.05
C LYS A 33 -1.38 -9.75 -19.31
N LYS A 34 -1.88 -9.62 -20.56
CA LYS A 34 -2.96 -8.69 -20.92
C LYS A 34 -4.29 -9.07 -20.27
N GLU A 35 -4.62 -10.37 -20.26
CA GLU A 35 -5.84 -10.86 -19.62
C GLU A 35 -5.83 -10.62 -18.11
N ILE A 36 -4.72 -10.96 -17.44
CA ILE A 36 -4.54 -10.69 -16.02
C ILE A 36 -4.64 -9.20 -15.71
N GLN A 37 -4.05 -8.35 -16.55
CA GLN A 37 -4.12 -6.91 -16.37
C GLN A 37 -5.56 -6.40 -16.54
N ALA A 38 -6.30 -6.90 -17.52
CA ALA A 38 -7.69 -6.53 -17.75
C ALA A 38 -8.62 -6.99 -16.61
N GLU A 39 -8.40 -8.20 -16.05
CA GLU A 39 -9.11 -8.66 -14.86
C GLU A 39 -8.75 -7.81 -13.64
N PHE A 40 -7.48 -7.48 -13.45
CA PHE A 40 -7.03 -6.61 -12.38
C PHE A 40 -7.67 -5.22 -12.46
N ASP A 41 -7.76 -4.64 -13.65
CA ASP A 41 -8.42 -3.37 -13.88
C ASP A 41 -9.94 -3.44 -13.66
N LYS A 42 -10.59 -4.55 -14.04
CA LYS A 42 -12.00 -4.82 -13.74
C LYS A 42 -12.26 -4.89 -12.23
N ILE A 43 -11.45 -5.62 -11.49
CA ILE A 43 -11.58 -5.73 -10.04
C ILE A 43 -11.35 -4.36 -9.37
N HIS A 44 -10.42 -3.55 -9.89
CA HIS A 44 -10.16 -2.21 -9.40
C HIS A 44 -11.28 -1.21 -9.70
N SER A 45 -11.94 -1.33 -10.85
CA SER A 45 -13.05 -0.45 -11.24
C SER A 45 -14.36 -0.75 -10.49
N GLN A 46 -14.53 -1.97 -9.98
CA GLN A 46 -15.72 -2.40 -9.23
C GLN A 46 -15.63 -2.17 -7.72
N GLN A 47 -14.56 -1.54 -7.21
CA GLN A 47 -14.46 -1.28 -5.78
C GLN A 47 -15.48 -0.21 -5.35
N PRO A 48 -16.39 -0.52 -4.42
CA PRO A 48 -17.42 0.40 -4.00
C PRO A 48 -16.81 1.66 -3.39
N THR A 49 -17.25 2.80 -3.87
CA THR A 49 -16.92 4.09 -3.27
C THR A 49 -17.56 4.17 -1.89
N VAL A 50 -16.76 4.25 -0.84
CA VAL A 50 -17.28 4.41 0.52
C VAL A 50 -17.85 5.81 0.67
N VAL A 51 -19.16 5.93 0.84
CA VAL A 51 -19.83 7.19 1.12
C VAL A 51 -19.94 7.35 2.63
N ILE A 52 -19.15 8.24 3.20
CA ILE A 52 -19.33 8.66 4.60
C ILE A 52 -20.33 9.82 4.58
N GLN A 53 -21.48 9.66 5.25
CA GLN A 53 -22.50 10.71 5.34
C GLN A 53 -21.85 11.96 5.97
N GLY A 54 -21.88 13.07 5.23
CA GLY A 54 -21.46 14.39 5.70
C GLY A 54 -20.05 14.84 5.28
N ARG A 55 -19.21 13.99 4.65
CA ARG A 55 -17.88 14.38 4.13
C ARG A 55 -17.76 14.11 2.63
N LYS A 56 -17.06 15.00 1.91
CA LYS A 56 -16.86 14.89 0.44
C LYS A 56 -16.22 13.53 0.09
N LYS A 57 -16.77 12.88 -0.95
CA LYS A 57 -16.19 11.66 -1.55
C LYS A 57 -14.72 11.87 -1.85
N THR A 58 -13.86 11.02 -1.31
CA THR A 58 -12.45 10.93 -1.68
C THR A 58 -12.21 9.56 -2.30
N GLU A 59 -11.77 9.53 -3.55
CA GLU A 59 -11.38 8.30 -4.22
C GLU A 59 -9.99 7.89 -3.71
N ILE A 60 -9.90 6.72 -3.10
CA ILE A 60 -8.62 6.15 -2.69
C ILE A 60 -8.05 5.39 -3.88
N LYS A 61 -6.91 5.84 -4.39
CA LYS A 61 -6.19 5.19 -5.49
C LYS A 61 -5.40 3.98 -4.99
N GLY A 62 -5.47 2.86 -5.71
CA GLY A 62 -4.68 1.66 -5.45
C GLY A 62 -5.37 0.59 -4.61
N LEU A 63 -4.59 -0.42 -4.18
CA LEU A 63 -5.08 -1.55 -3.38
C LEU A 63 -5.62 -1.09 -2.03
N LYS A 64 -6.89 -1.33 -1.79
CA LYS A 64 -7.55 -1.03 -0.52
C LYS A 64 -7.31 -2.14 0.50
N HIS A 65 -7.10 -1.77 1.74
CA HIS A 65 -7.03 -2.75 2.82
C HIS A 65 -8.41 -3.41 3.03
N LYS A 66 -8.44 -4.72 3.28
CA LYS A 66 -9.69 -5.51 3.42
C LYS A 66 -10.69 -4.94 4.44
N GLN A 67 -10.20 -4.33 5.51
CA GLN A 67 -11.02 -3.78 6.60
C GLN A 67 -11.19 -2.25 6.52
N LEU A 68 -10.85 -1.63 5.39
CA LEU A 68 -10.88 -0.17 5.26
C LEU A 68 -12.26 0.42 5.56
N ASP A 69 -13.32 -0.18 5.04
CA ASP A 69 -14.71 0.31 5.22
C ASP A 69 -15.14 0.29 6.69
N THR A 70 -14.76 -0.75 7.42
CA THR A 70 -15.02 -0.84 8.86
C THR A 70 -14.23 0.21 9.63
N LEU A 71 -12.94 0.38 9.29
CA LEU A 71 -12.09 1.39 9.92
C LEU A 71 -12.59 2.81 9.68
N LEU A 72 -13.04 3.12 8.46
CA LEU A 72 -13.61 4.42 8.14
C LEU A 72 -14.85 4.74 8.97
N LYS A 73 -15.71 3.74 9.23
CA LYS A 73 -16.88 3.90 10.09
C LYS A 73 -16.47 4.16 11.54
N VAL A 74 -15.53 3.37 12.07
CA VAL A 74 -15.07 3.49 13.46
C VAL A 74 -14.36 4.82 13.70
N VAL A 75 -13.40 5.17 12.85
CA VAL A 75 -12.63 6.42 12.98
C VAL A 75 -13.50 7.64 12.62
N GLY A 76 -14.45 7.47 11.71
CA GLY A 76 -15.38 8.55 11.31
C GLY A 76 -16.33 9.02 12.44
N ILE A 77 -16.53 8.19 13.47
CA ILE A 77 -17.27 8.53 14.70
C ILE A 77 -16.33 8.79 15.88
N ASP A 78 -15.07 9.16 15.60
CA ASP A 78 -14.03 9.50 16.58
C ASP A 78 -13.73 8.38 17.60
N GLN A 79 -13.88 7.11 17.18
CA GLN A 79 -13.53 5.95 18.02
C GLN A 79 -12.12 5.43 17.69
N ASN A 80 -11.45 4.95 18.73
CA ASN A 80 -10.14 4.32 18.59
C ASN A 80 -10.27 2.92 18.00
N ALA A 81 -9.34 2.54 17.12
CA ALA A 81 -9.30 1.22 16.50
C ALA A 81 -7.99 0.51 16.83
N LEU A 82 -8.07 -0.75 17.29
CA LEU A 82 -6.92 -1.63 17.48
C LEU A 82 -6.85 -2.62 16.32
N LEU A 83 -5.75 -2.58 15.55
CA LEU A 83 -5.48 -3.52 14.47
C LEU A 83 -4.49 -4.58 14.92
N VAL A 84 -4.93 -5.84 14.97
CA VAL A 84 -4.11 -7.00 15.33
C VAL A 84 -3.88 -7.86 14.09
N GLY A 85 -2.67 -8.34 13.89
CA GLY A 85 -2.31 -9.20 12.76
C GLY A 85 -0.79 -9.35 12.61
N SER A 86 -0.36 -10.29 11.74
CA SER A 86 1.04 -10.57 11.44
C SER A 86 1.78 -9.36 10.87
N ALA A 87 3.11 -9.39 10.92
CA ALA A 87 3.94 -8.42 10.21
C ALA A 87 3.59 -8.46 8.70
N GLY A 88 3.61 -7.31 8.04
CA GLY A 88 3.28 -7.22 6.61
C GLY A 88 1.78 -7.28 6.26
N SER A 89 0.85 -7.46 7.21
CA SER A 89 -0.59 -7.52 6.94
C SER A 89 -1.23 -6.17 6.56
N GLY A 90 -0.45 -5.11 6.39
CA GLY A 90 -0.92 -3.81 5.91
C GLY A 90 -1.55 -2.90 6.98
N LYS A 91 -1.39 -3.18 8.29
CA LYS A 91 -1.99 -2.37 9.37
C LYS A 91 -1.68 -0.87 9.29
N THR A 92 -0.41 -0.52 9.11
CA THR A 92 0.03 0.88 8.95
C THR A 92 -0.52 1.50 7.67
N LYS A 93 -0.57 0.72 6.58
CA LYS A 93 -1.16 1.16 5.32
C LYS A 93 -2.66 1.41 5.45
N ALA A 94 -3.37 0.57 6.20
CA ALA A 94 -4.79 0.77 6.51
C ALA A 94 -5.02 2.10 7.25
N GLY A 95 -4.22 2.42 8.27
CA GLY A 95 -4.28 3.71 8.97
C GLY A 95 -4.02 4.90 8.04
N GLN A 96 -3.01 4.79 7.17
CA GLN A 96 -2.72 5.81 6.17
C GLN A 96 -3.90 6.03 5.20
N GLN A 97 -4.50 4.95 4.71
CA GLN A 97 -5.66 5.03 3.81
C GLN A 97 -6.89 5.67 4.49
N VAL A 98 -7.10 5.38 5.77
CA VAL A 98 -8.17 6.03 6.56
C VAL A 98 -7.91 7.54 6.66
N ALA A 99 -6.70 7.95 6.99
CA ALA A 99 -6.33 9.36 7.09
C ALA A 99 -6.51 10.08 5.73
N GLU A 100 -6.08 9.46 4.63
CA GLU A 100 -6.26 9.97 3.28
C GLU A 100 -7.75 10.14 2.91
N ALA A 101 -8.57 9.11 3.20
CA ALA A 101 -10.00 9.14 2.93
C ALA A 101 -10.75 10.22 3.73
N LEU A 102 -10.36 10.41 4.99
CA LEU A 102 -10.94 11.40 5.89
C LEU A 102 -10.28 12.79 5.76
N LYS A 103 -9.25 12.93 4.90
CA LYS A 103 -8.44 14.15 4.74
C LYS A 103 -7.83 14.63 6.05
N LEU A 104 -7.33 13.68 6.83
CA LEU A 104 -6.62 13.91 8.08
C LEU A 104 -5.11 13.78 7.88
N ASP A 105 -4.35 14.48 8.69
CA ASP A 105 -2.91 14.27 8.78
C ASP A 105 -2.62 12.88 9.35
N PHE A 106 -1.61 12.19 8.81
CA PHE A 106 -1.20 10.88 9.28
C PHE A 106 0.14 10.96 9.98
N TYR A 107 0.15 10.54 11.24
CA TYR A 107 1.35 10.42 12.07
C TYR A 107 1.51 8.98 12.50
N ALA A 108 2.73 8.44 12.39
CA ALA A 108 3.02 7.07 12.78
C ALA A 108 4.26 7.06 13.69
N ILE A 109 4.15 6.35 14.80
CA ILE A 109 5.29 6.07 15.68
C ILE A 109 5.42 4.57 15.87
N SER A 110 6.66 4.10 15.97
CA SER A 110 6.96 2.72 16.32
C SER A 110 7.29 2.66 17.80
N VAL A 111 6.57 1.83 18.55
CA VAL A 111 6.76 1.67 19.99
C VAL A 111 7.24 0.26 20.28
N GLY A 112 8.30 0.14 21.04
CA GLY A 112 8.89 -1.14 21.47
C GLY A 112 9.31 -1.12 22.93
N SER A 113 9.92 -2.21 23.39
CA SER A 113 10.37 -2.35 24.79
C SER A 113 11.42 -1.34 25.24
N GLN A 114 12.12 -0.72 24.29
CA GLN A 114 13.16 0.29 24.59
C GLN A 114 12.68 1.74 24.32
N THR A 115 11.42 1.95 23.95
CA THR A 115 10.88 3.28 23.72
C THR A 115 10.82 4.05 25.01
N SER A 116 11.53 5.17 25.06
CA SER A 116 11.61 6.03 26.24
C SER A 116 10.50 7.10 26.23
N LYS A 117 10.31 7.76 27.37
CA LYS A 117 9.41 8.90 27.49
C LYS A 117 9.80 10.04 26.55
N SER A 118 11.08 10.28 26.34
CA SER A 118 11.60 11.30 25.44
C SER A 118 11.31 11.00 23.97
N ASP A 119 11.28 9.73 23.57
CA ASP A 119 10.95 9.34 22.19
C ASP A 119 9.47 9.60 21.86
N ILE A 120 8.62 9.64 22.88
CA ILE A 120 7.18 9.95 22.71
C ILE A 120 6.92 11.44 22.86
N LEU A 121 7.34 12.03 23.98
CA LEU A 121 6.98 13.40 24.32
C LEU A 121 7.92 14.47 23.76
N GLY A 122 9.15 14.10 23.38
CA GLY A 122 10.21 15.02 23.00
C GLY A 122 11.23 15.30 24.10
N TYR A 123 12.29 15.99 23.74
CA TYR A 123 13.42 16.25 24.65
C TYR A 123 14.06 17.62 24.36
N MET A 124 14.85 18.09 25.30
CA MET A 124 15.71 19.26 25.09
C MET A 124 17.05 18.80 24.50
N ASP A 125 17.47 19.42 23.41
CA ASP A 125 18.81 19.19 22.84
C ASP A 125 19.92 19.83 23.69
N ALA A 126 21.18 19.59 23.32
CA ALA A 126 22.35 20.14 24.00
C ALA A 126 22.41 21.70 23.98
N ASN A 127 21.67 22.34 23.07
CA ASN A 127 21.58 23.77 22.93
C ASN A 127 20.40 24.39 23.69
N GLY A 128 19.67 23.58 24.45
CA GLY A 128 18.46 23.99 25.16
C GLY A 128 17.24 24.19 24.27
N LYS A 129 17.27 23.68 23.03
CA LYS A 129 16.13 23.73 22.11
C LYS A 129 15.29 22.48 22.27
N TYR A 130 13.98 22.68 22.38
CA TYR A 130 13.04 21.55 22.45
C TYR A 130 12.84 20.89 21.09
N VAL A 131 13.04 19.57 21.01
CA VAL A 131 12.83 18.74 19.82
C VAL A 131 11.50 18.02 19.97
N GLN A 132 10.55 18.38 19.12
CA GLN A 132 9.23 17.76 19.08
C GLN A 132 9.26 16.42 18.35
N THR A 133 8.55 15.43 18.90
CA THR A 133 8.28 14.13 18.24
C THR A 133 7.02 14.18 17.40
N GLU A 134 6.84 13.18 16.53
CA GLU A 134 5.63 13.04 15.72
C GLU A 134 4.37 12.88 16.57
N PHE A 135 4.47 12.18 17.70
CA PHE A 135 3.36 12.04 18.64
C PHE A 135 2.94 13.40 19.23
N ARG A 136 3.91 14.20 19.65
CA ARG A 136 3.64 15.53 20.20
C ARG A 136 2.99 16.45 19.18
N LYS A 137 3.47 16.46 17.95
CA LYS A 137 2.88 17.21 16.84
C LYS A 137 1.43 16.81 16.59
N ALA A 138 1.14 15.49 16.56
CA ALA A 138 -0.21 14.97 16.38
C ALA A 138 -1.13 15.42 17.51
N TYR A 139 -0.68 15.30 18.77
CA TYR A 139 -1.45 15.67 19.94
C TYR A 139 -1.81 17.16 19.95
N GLU A 140 -0.87 18.03 19.69
CA GLU A 140 -1.09 19.48 19.65
C GLU A 140 -2.09 19.87 18.55
N LYS A 141 -1.98 19.27 17.35
CA LYS A 141 -2.93 19.54 16.26
C LYS A 141 -4.37 19.11 16.59
N VAL A 142 -4.54 17.97 17.24
CA VAL A 142 -5.87 17.50 17.68
C VAL A 142 -6.44 18.43 18.73
N TRP A 143 -5.62 18.85 19.69
CA TRP A 143 -6.05 19.75 20.75
C TRP A 143 -6.49 21.12 20.22
N VAL A 144 -5.73 21.72 19.30
CA VAL A 144 -6.07 22.99 18.65
C VAL A 144 -7.42 22.87 17.93
N ARG A 145 -7.60 21.82 17.10
CA ARG A 145 -8.85 21.64 16.34
C ARG A 145 -10.09 21.52 17.23
N ASN A 146 -9.97 20.86 18.37
CA ASN A 146 -11.09 20.69 19.29
C ASN A 146 -11.42 21.97 20.06
N ASN A 147 -10.47 22.89 20.21
CA ASN A 147 -10.69 24.16 20.93
C ASN A 147 -11.03 25.34 20.02
N GLU A 148 -10.82 25.25 18.70
CA GLU A 148 -11.25 26.28 17.74
C GLU A 148 -12.76 26.20 17.39
N ASN A 149 -13.47 25.15 17.81
CA ASN A 149 -14.90 24.96 17.58
C ASN A 149 -15.78 25.28 18.82
N ILE A 150 -15.20 25.94 19.81
CA ILE A 150 -15.92 26.52 20.97
C ILE A 150 -15.98 28.05 20.82
#